data_2999aa28c022b923e9d0ad39df5d7108
#
_entry.id   2999aa28c022b923e9d0ad39df5d7108
#
_cell.length_a   1.000
_cell.length_b   1.000
_cell.length_c   1.000
_cell.angle_alpha   90.00
_cell.angle_beta   90.00
_cell.angle_gamma   90.00
#
_symmetry.space_group_name_H-M   'P 1'
#
loop_
_entity.id
_entity.type
_entity.pdbx_description
1 polymer ?
#
loop_
_entity_poly.entity_id
_entity_poly.type
_entity_poly.pdbx_seq_one_letter_code
_entity_poly.pdbx_strand_id
1 'polypeptide(L)'
;MKLICDKKECTGCGLCAARCPKHCIEMKPGFLGHLYPDIDQSKCIDCKLCQKGCPSLQDISSCYPKKAYAAWSKDEEDYISSTSGGIASVLSQYIVAKGGVVYGCSVLPNIQISHIRVDKLENLHLLKGSKYVQSQIKDIIPQLRKDVLERNLVLFIGTPCQVAAIKQLYKTIPDNLFLVDIICHGTPSNKFLKDYIQRNLKIDAARVTNVKFRLPDAFSLCVFEQDKLLYKSNNLWTHRYEDLYYNTFIDGYTYRDSCFSCHYAKSNRISDLTIGDFWGLGKEVSDKDIPEHKNGISCVLPITDKGMILLNAICFNINIYERPVTEAINGNDQLRHPKNKNWRISMFQKLHNLIGIKAAYHLMVADRMVKYKLRKILKQ
;
A
#
# COMPACT_ATOMS: atom_id res chain seq x y z
N MET A 1 17.76 -24.83 -7.77
CA MET A 1 16.41 -24.38 -8.22
C MET A 1 16.54 -23.10 -9.04
N LYS A 2 15.89 -23.00 -10.21
CA LYS A 2 16.07 -21.83 -11.11
C LYS A 2 15.04 -20.71 -10.89
N LEU A 3 13.83 -21.03 -10.41
CA LEU A 3 12.73 -20.08 -10.27
C LEU A 3 11.85 -20.47 -9.06
N ILE A 4 11.36 -19.48 -8.31
CA ILE A 4 10.45 -19.70 -7.18
C ILE A 4 9.00 -19.73 -7.67
N CYS A 5 8.57 -18.69 -8.37
CA CYS A 5 7.28 -18.57 -9.06
C CYS A 5 7.47 -17.81 -10.38
N ASP A 6 6.46 -17.74 -11.22
CA ASP A 6 6.51 -16.89 -12.41
C ASP A 6 6.77 -15.43 -12.01
N LYS A 7 7.64 -14.74 -12.76
CA LYS A 7 7.93 -13.32 -12.53
C LYS A 7 6.69 -12.44 -12.59
N LYS A 8 5.73 -12.80 -13.44
CA LYS A 8 4.46 -12.07 -13.57
C LYS A 8 3.57 -12.21 -12.33
N GLU A 9 3.70 -13.30 -11.58
CA GLU A 9 2.95 -13.58 -10.37
C GLU A 9 3.70 -13.13 -9.09
N CYS A 10 5.01 -12.87 -9.21
CA CYS A 10 5.84 -12.48 -8.09
C CYS A 10 5.41 -11.12 -7.52
N THR A 11 4.93 -11.08 -6.28
CA THR A 11 4.54 -9.85 -5.58
C THR A 11 5.72 -9.07 -4.98
N GLY A 12 6.94 -9.63 -5.00
CA GLY A 12 8.14 -9.00 -4.44
C GLY A 12 8.13 -8.86 -2.91
N CYS A 13 7.34 -9.67 -2.22
CA CYS A 13 7.19 -9.62 -0.76
C CYS A 13 8.48 -9.98 0.03
N GLY A 14 9.46 -10.66 -0.61
CA GLY A 14 10.73 -11.02 0.02
C GLY A 14 10.66 -12.20 1.00
N LEU A 15 9.49 -12.83 1.19
CA LEU A 15 9.34 -13.96 2.12
C LEU A 15 10.25 -15.14 1.78
N CYS A 16 10.44 -15.42 0.49
CA CYS A 16 11.35 -16.47 0.02
C CYS A 16 12.79 -16.26 0.48
N ALA A 17 13.29 -15.02 0.45
CA ALA A 17 14.61 -14.65 0.94
C ALA A 17 14.70 -14.76 2.46
N ALA A 18 13.67 -14.28 3.20
CA ALA A 18 13.61 -14.35 4.66
C ALA A 18 13.53 -15.79 5.20
N ARG A 19 12.95 -16.73 4.43
CA ARG A 19 12.81 -18.15 4.82
C ARG A 19 13.97 -19.05 4.37
N CYS A 20 14.89 -18.53 3.58
CA CYS A 20 15.98 -19.35 3.03
C CYS A 20 17.00 -19.71 4.11
N PRO A 21 17.16 -21.01 4.51
CA PRO A 21 18.08 -21.39 5.58
C PRO A 21 19.55 -21.24 5.16
N LYS A 22 19.82 -21.14 3.85
CA LYS A 22 21.16 -20.92 3.30
C LYS A 22 21.43 -19.48 2.89
N HIS A 23 20.46 -18.58 3.12
CA HIS A 23 20.55 -17.16 2.75
C HIS A 23 21.02 -16.93 1.30
N CYS A 24 20.67 -17.87 0.40
CA CYS A 24 21.10 -17.86 -1.01
C CYS A 24 20.12 -17.10 -1.93
N ILE A 25 19.14 -16.36 -1.38
CA ILE A 25 18.15 -15.61 -2.16
C ILE A 25 18.29 -14.13 -1.83
N GLU A 26 18.66 -13.35 -2.84
CA GLU A 26 18.72 -11.90 -2.79
C GLU A 26 17.56 -11.28 -3.58
N MET A 27 17.01 -10.16 -3.09
CA MET A 27 15.99 -9.41 -3.81
C MET A 27 16.65 -8.35 -4.69
N LYS A 28 16.73 -8.59 -6.01
CA LYS A 28 17.39 -7.69 -6.96
C LYS A 28 16.41 -6.89 -7.81
N PRO A 29 16.77 -5.65 -8.19
CA PRO A 29 15.97 -4.85 -9.10
C PRO A 29 15.85 -5.52 -10.48
N GLY A 30 14.61 -5.61 -10.96
CA GLY A 30 14.27 -6.04 -12.31
C GLY A 30 13.47 -4.97 -13.05
N PHE A 31 12.43 -5.40 -13.75
CA PHE A 31 11.57 -4.54 -14.56
C PHE A 31 11.04 -3.32 -13.75
N LEU A 32 11.21 -2.11 -14.28
CA LEU A 32 10.85 -0.83 -13.63
C LEU A 32 11.41 -0.66 -12.20
N GLY A 33 12.49 -1.38 -11.86
CA GLY A 33 13.12 -1.34 -10.55
C GLY A 33 12.38 -2.12 -9.46
N HIS A 34 11.37 -2.91 -9.80
CA HIS A 34 10.74 -3.83 -8.87
C HIS A 34 11.69 -4.94 -8.46
N LEU A 35 11.65 -5.33 -7.19
CA LEU A 35 12.52 -6.36 -6.65
C LEU A 35 11.98 -7.77 -6.97
N TYR A 36 12.86 -8.63 -7.46
CA TYR A 36 12.61 -10.05 -7.72
C TYR A 36 13.67 -10.91 -7.04
N PRO A 37 13.32 -12.15 -6.62
CA PRO A 37 14.29 -13.04 -6.02
C PRO A 37 15.32 -13.50 -7.08
N ASP A 38 16.58 -13.38 -6.73
CA ASP A 38 17.73 -13.95 -7.43
C ASP A 38 18.37 -15.03 -6.55
N ILE A 39 18.60 -16.22 -7.10
CA ILE A 39 19.03 -17.39 -6.34
C ILE A 39 20.48 -17.71 -6.67
N ASP A 40 21.36 -17.63 -5.68
CA ASP A 40 22.72 -18.17 -5.79
C ASP A 40 22.67 -19.71 -5.85
N GLN A 41 22.85 -20.23 -7.07
CA GLN A 41 22.75 -21.66 -7.33
C GLN A 41 23.85 -22.46 -6.64
N SER A 42 25.01 -21.86 -6.35
CA SER A 42 26.15 -22.54 -5.72
C SER A 42 25.87 -22.85 -4.23
N LYS A 43 24.98 -22.05 -3.58
CA LYS A 43 24.61 -22.21 -2.18
C LYS A 43 23.26 -22.90 -1.99
N CYS A 44 22.45 -23.01 -3.05
CA CYS A 44 21.11 -23.56 -2.98
C CYS A 44 21.12 -25.07 -2.82
N ILE A 45 20.52 -25.57 -1.74
CA ILE A 45 20.36 -27.01 -1.45
C ILE A 45 19.05 -27.60 -1.96
N ASP A 46 18.30 -26.88 -2.77
CA ASP A 46 17.02 -27.27 -3.38
C ASP A 46 15.94 -27.78 -2.40
N CYS A 47 15.91 -27.26 -1.17
CA CYS A 47 14.96 -27.67 -0.13
C CYS A 47 13.50 -27.22 -0.37
N LYS A 48 13.24 -26.38 -1.38
CA LYS A 48 11.92 -25.88 -1.82
C LYS A 48 11.14 -25.08 -0.77
N LEU A 49 11.72 -24.70 0.38
CA LEU A 49 11.03 -23.90 1.41
C LEU A 49 10.56 -22.55 0.89
N CYS A 50 11.30 -21.94 -0.04
CA CYS A 50 10.92 -20.69 -0.70
C CYS A 50 9.68 -20.83 -1.60
N GLN A 51 9.49 -21.98 -2.28
CA GLN A 51 8.29 -22.27 -3.07
C GLN A 51 7.10 -22.62 -2.18
N LYS A 52 7.29 -23.50 -1.18
CA LYS A 52 6.24 -23.89 -0.22
C LYS A 52 5.68 -22.71 0.56
N GLY A 53 6.47 -21.66 0.79
CA GLY A 53 6.03 -20.44 1.48
C GLY A 53 5.64 -19.30 0.55
N CYS A 54 5.72 -19.47 -0.78
CA CYS A 54 5.40 -18.37 -1.70
C CYS A 54 3.89 -18.13 -1.78
N PRO A 55 3.40 -16.92 -1.41
CA PRO A 55 1.97 -16.61 -1.44
C PRO A 55 1.34 -16.71 -2.84
N SER A 56 2.15 -16.54 -3.89
CA SER A 56 1.68 -16.64 -5.28
C SER A 56 1.47 -18.10 -5.75
N LEU A 57 1.93 -19.07 -4.96
CA LEU A 57 1.81 -20.51 -5.25
C LEU A 57 0.85 -21.22 -4.28
N GLN A 58 0.24 -20.48 -3.37
CA GLN A 58 -0.65 -21.03 -2.34
C GLN A 58 -2.05 -20.45 -2.48
N ASP A 59 -3.05 -21.27 -2.25
CA ASP A 59 -4.41 -20.79 -2.03
C ASP A 59 -4.52 -20.28 -0.59
N ILE A 60 -4.79 -18.98 -0.45
CA ILE A 60 -4.92 -18.31 0.85
C ILE A 60 -6.41 -18.11 1.13
N SER A 61 -6.87 -18.72 2.22
CA SER A 61 -8.27 -18.59 2.63
C SER A 61 -8.70 -17.13 2.75
N SER A 62 -9.84 -16.80 2.18
CA SER A 62 -10.42 -15.47 2.13
C SER A 62 -11.92 -15.51 2.42
N CYS A 63 -12.44 -14.46 3.06
CA CYS A 63 -13.84 -14.35 3.42
C CYS A 63 -14.43 -13.06 2.86
N TYR A 64 -15.71 -13.09 2.56
CA TYR A 64 -16.49 -11.90 2.21
C TYR A 64 -16.72 -11.06 3.48
N PRO A 65 -16.65 -9.72 3.42
CA PRO A 65 -16.90 -8.85 4.58
C PRO A 65 -18.32 -9.07 5.12
N LYS A 66 -18.44 -9.25 6.43
CA LYS A 66 -19.76 -9.38 7.08
C LYS A 66 -20.47 -8.05 7.20
N LYS A 67 -19.70 -6.95 7.37
CA LYS A 67 -20.15 -5.57 7.56
C LYS A 67 -19.21 -4.59 6.88
N ALA A 68 -19.72 -3.39 6.64
CA ALA A 68 -18.94 -2.26 6.18
C ALA A 68 -19.27 -1.03 7.03
N TYR A 69 -18.27 -0.20 7.27
CA TYR A 69 -18.42 1.03 8.05
C TYR A 69 -17.71 2.20 7.37
N ALA A 70 -18.37 3.34 7.43
CA ALA A 70 -17.76 4.65 7.23
C ALA A 70 -17.25 5.14 8.59
N ALA A 71 -15.95 5.45 8.71
CA ALA A 71 -15.39 5.79 10.01
C ALA A 71 -14.22 6.78 9.93
N TRP A 72 -14.05 7.60 10.98
CA TRP A 72 -12.90 8.49 11.15
C TRP A 72 -12.59 8.74 12.64
N SER A 73 -11.34 9.15 12.93
CA SER A 73 -10.89 9.46 14.28
C SER A 73 -11.72 10.60 14.90
N LYS A 74 -12.03 10.50 16.20
CA LYS A 74 -12.61 11.59 16.98
C LYS A 74 -11.56 12.61 17.40
N ASP A 75 -10.29 12.20 17.49
CA ASP A 75 -9.18 13.12 17.73
C ASP A 75 -8.93 13.91 16.45
N GLU A 76 -9.13 15.23 16.52
CA GLU A 76 -9.08 16.11 15.35
C GLU A 76 -7.67 16.24 14.78
N GLU A 77 -6.64 16.30 15.62
CA GLU A 77 -5.25 16.36 15.19
C GLU A 77 -4.84 15.07 14.48
N ASP A 78 -5.22 13.92 15.04
CA ASP A 78 -4.99 12.63 14.42
C ASP A 78 -5.73 12.50 13.08
N TYR A 79 -6.99 12.98 13.03
CA TYR A 79 -7.82 12.96 11.82
C TYR A 79 -7.22 13.83 10.70
N ILE A 80 -6.87 15.09 10.98
CA ILE A 80 -6.33 16.03 9.99
C ILE A 80 -4.95 15.58 9.49
N SER A 81 -4.11 15.01 10.37
CA SER A 81 -2.77 14.52 9.99
C SER A 81 -2.79 13.17 9.27
N SER A 82 -3.96 12.53 9.16
CA SER A 82 -4.14 11.25 8.47
C SER A 82 -4.48 11.43 6.98
N THR A 83 -4.30 10.37 6.19
CA THR A 83 -4.60 10.39 4.74
C THR A 83 -6.09 10.31 4.42
N SER A 84 -6.89 9.73 5.31
CA SER A 84 -8.33 9.53 5.22
C SER A 84 -8.90 9.62 6.63
N GLY A 85 -9.84 8.80 7.03
CA GLY A 85 -10.45 8.82 8.37
C GLY A 85 -9.53 8.50 9.56
N GLY A 86 -8.25 8.13 9.36
CA GLY A 86 -7.30 7.93 10.45
C GLY A 86 -7.38 6.56 11.16
N ILE A 87 -8.17 5.61 10.68
CA ILE A 87 -8.41 4.33 11.35
C ILE A 87 -7.12 3.53 11.60
N ALA A 88 -6.17 3.52 10.66
CA ALA A 88 -4.87 2.88 10.87
C ALA A 88 -4.11 3.47 12.07
N SER A 89 -4.19 4.79 12.26
CA SER A 89 -3.58 5.50 13.39
C SER A 89 -4.24 5.11 14.70
N VAL A 90 -5.57 5.17 14.79
CA VAL A 90 -6.32 4.81 16.02
C VAL A 90 -6.07 3.35 16.41
N LEU A 91 -6.06 2.41 15.45
CA LEU A 91 -5.68 1.01 15.69
C LEU A 91 -4.26 0.89 16.26
N SER A 92 -3.32 1.63 15.67
CA SER A 92 -1.92 1.61 16.10
C SER A 92 -1.75 2.17 17.51
N GLN A 93 -2.41 3.27 17.82
CA GLN A 93 -2.42 3.87 19.17
C GLN A 93 -2.97 2.89 20.20
N TYR A 94 -4.11 2.23 19.90
CA TYR A 94 -4.71 1.23 20.79
C TYR A 94 -3.73 0.07 21.09
N ILE A 95 -3.12 -0.51 20.06
CA ILE A 95 -2.20 -1.63 20.22
C ILE A 95 -0.97 -1.24 21.07
N VAL A 96 -0.34 -0.09 20.78
CA VAL A 96 0.83 0.38 21.53
C VAL A 96 0.46 0.76 22.96
N ALA A 97 -0.69 1.40 23.19
CA ALA A 97 -1.18 1.72 24.53
C ALA A 97 -1.44 0.47 25.40
N LYS A 98 -1.70 -0.69 24.76
CA LYS A 98 -1.82 -2.01 25.43
C LYS A 98 -0.47 -2.73 25.60
N GLY A 99 0.65 -2.05 25.37
CA GLY A 99 1.99 -2.65 25.44
C GLY A 99 2.35 -3.53 24.26
N GLY A 100 1.57 -3.47 23.18
CA GLY A 100 1.82 -4.21 21.94
C GLY A 100 2.75 -3.48 20.98
N VAL A 101 2.91 -4.07 19.79
CA VAL A 101 3.80 -3.57 18.76
C VAL A 101 3.07 -3.46 17.41
N VAL A 102 3.44 -2.47 16.61
CA VAL A 102 2.86 -2.22 15.28
C VAL A 102 3.94 -2.33 14.22
N TYR A 103 3.64 -3.05 13.16
CA TYR A 103 4.43 -3.13 11.93
C TYR A 103 3.70 -2.39 10.82
N GLY A 104 4.27 -1.30 10.33
CA GLY A 104 3.69 -0.47 9.28
C GLY A 104 4.73 0.18 8.39
N CYS A 105 4.28 0.74 7.28
CA CYS A 105 5.14 1.34 6.26
C CYS A 105 5.66 2.72 6.70
N SER A 106 6.97 2.94 6.55
CA SER A 106 7.65 4.21 6.83
C SER A 106 8.56 4.63 5.68
N VAL A 107 8.93 5.91 5.69
CA VAL A 107 10.01 6.48 4.86
C VAL A 107 11.27 6.50 5.71
N LEU A 108 12.31 5.82 5.24
CA LEU A 108 13.63 5.76 5.87
C LEU A 108 14.62 6.65 5.09
N PRO A 109 15.82 6.95 5.65
CA PRO A 109 16.85 7.72 4.96
C PRO A 109 17.12 7.21 3.54
N ASN A 110 17.57 8.11 2.65
CA ASN A 110 17.82 7.82 1.23
C ASN A 110 16.57 7.35 0.45
N ILE A 111 15.38 7.78 0.87
CA ILE A 111 14.10 7.43 0.23
C ILE A 111 13.89 5.90 0.20
N GLN A 112 14.31 5.19 1.23
CA GLN A 112 14.01 3.78 1.39
C GLN A 112 12.61 3.64 2.00
N ILE A 113 11.71 2.95 1.31
CA ILE A 113 10.35 2.70 1.80
C ILE A 113 10.29 1.27 2.33
N SER A 114 10.07 1.14 3.63
CA SER A 114 10.09 -0.16 4.30
C SER A 114 9.10 -0.21 5.46
N HIS A 115 8.69 -1.42 5.83
CA HIS A 115 8.01 -1.60 7.10
C HIS A 115 9.02 -1.50 8.25
N ILE A 116 8.57 -0.88 9.31
CA ILE A 116 9.31 -0.77 10.59
C ILE A 116 8.44 -1.28 11.73
N ARG A 117 9.10 -1.62 12.84
CA ARG A 117 8.50 -1.95 14.13
C ARG A 117 8.37 -0.70 14.98
N VAL A 118 7.21 -0.46 15.55
CA VAL A 118 6.94 0.64 16.49
C VAL A 118 6.25 0.09 17.72
N ASP A 119 6.79 0.41 18.91
CA ASP A 119 6.28 -0.01 20.22
C ASP A 119 6.10 1.17 21.20
N LYS A 120 6.26 2.42 20.71
CA LYS A 120 6.08 3.63 21.48
C LYS A 120 5.14 4.60 20.78
N LEU A 121 4.24 5.23 21.53
CA LEU A 121 3.23 6.17 20.99
C LEU A 121 3.90 7.34 20.25
N GLU A 122 4.99 7.87 20.76
CA GLU A 122 5.75 8.98 20.17
C GLU A 122 6.27 8.69 18.76
N ASN A 123 6.50 7.41 18.42
CA ASN A 123 7.04 6.98 17.13
C ASN A 123 5.95 6.61 16.10
N LEU A 124 4.67 6.61 16.47
CA LEU A 124 3.58 6.26 15.55
C LEU A 124 3.45 7.24 14.38
N HIS A 125 3.89 8.48 14.54
CA HIS A 125 3.93 9.48 13.47
C HIS A 125 4.73 9.01 12.24
N LEU A 126 5.74 8.14 12.42
CA LEU A 126 6.56 7.56 11.35
C LEU A 126 5.75 6.67 10.39
N LEU A 127 4.64 6.10 10.87
CA LEU A 127 3.74 5.24 10.09
C LEU A 127 2.66 6.02 9.35
N LYS A 128 2.40 7.28 9.73
CA LYS A 128 1.31 8.10 9.16
C LYS A 128 1.48 8.37 7.67
N GLY A 129 0.35 8.46 7.00
CA GLY A 129 0.25 8.77 5.58
C GLY A 129 0.45 7.57 4.65
N SER A 130 -0.38 7.47 3.63
CA SER A 130 -0.26 6.43 2.59
C SER A 130 0.98 6.69 1.73
N LYS A 131 1.81 5.66 1.55
CA LYS A 131 2.97 5.69 0.66
C LYS A 131 2.57 4.99 -0.65
N TYR A 132 2.39 5.76 -1.74
CA TYR A 132 2.02 5.22 -3.05
C TYR A 132 3.22 4.63 -3.78
N VAL A 133 3.87 3.68 -3.13
CA VAL A 133 5.09 3.00 -3.55
C VAL A 133 5.20 1.68 -2.78
N GLN A 134 5.83 0.68 -3.38
CA GLN A 134 6.02 -0.61 -2.72
C GLN A 134 7.02 -0.51 -1.57
N SER A 135 6.57 -0.84 -0.36
CA SER A 135 7.44 -0.99 0.81
C SER A 135 8.01 -2.42 0.89
N GLN A 136 9.15 -2.56 1.57
CA GLN A 136 9.79 -3.85 1.83
C GLN A 136 9.40 -4.36 3.22
N ILE A 137 9.16 -5.69 3.32
CA ILE A 137 8.82 -6.34 4.60
C ILE A 137 9.83 -7.43 4.99
N LYS A 138 10.79 -7.77 4.12
CA LYS A 138 11.73 -8.87 4.35
C LYS A 138 12.43 -8.76 5.71
N ASP A 139 12.92 -7.56 6.02
CA ASP A 139 13.82 -7.35 7.16
C ASP A 139 13.08 -7.34 8.51
N ILE A 140 11.75 -7.08 8.51
CA ILE A 140 10.95 -7.13 9.75
C ILE A 140 10.46 -8.53 10.11
N ILE A 141 10.52 -9.50 9.19
CA ILE A 141 9.96 -10.85 9.38
C ILE A 141 10.56 -11.57 10.61
N PRO A 142 11.90 -11.58 10.82
CA PRO A 142 12.48 -12.23 11.99
C PRO A 142 11.98 -11.63 13.30
N GLN A 143 11.93 -10.30 13.40
CA GLN A 143 11.50 -9.60 14.61
C GLN A 143 9.99 -9.77 14.84
N LEU A 144 9.15 -9.69 13.79
CA LEU A 144 7.72 -9.95 13.88
C LEU A 144 7.43 -11.36 14.44
N ARG A 145 8.17 -12.37 13.94
CA ARG A 145 8.03 -13.74 14.47
C ARG A 145 8.41 -13.83 15.93
N LYS A 146 9.48 -13.13 16.35
CA LYS A 146 9.91 -13.07 17.75
C LYS A 146 8.82 -12.45 18.62
N ASP A 147 8.31 -11.27 18.27
CA ASP A 147 7.25 -10.57 19.01
C ASP A 147 5.99 -11.46 19.17
N VAL A 148 5.59 -12.17 18.09
CA VAL A 148 4.46 -13.09 18.15
C VAL A 148 4.71 -14.28 19.08
N LEU A 149 5.93 -14.86 19.06
CA LEU A 149 6.31 -15.99 19.94
C LEU A 149 6.40 -15.57 21.42
N GLU A 150 6.83 -14.36 21.69
CA GLU A 150 6.89 -13.75 23.04
C GLU A 150 5.49 -13.34 23.55
N ARG A 151 4.44 -13.62 22.76
CA ARG A 151 3.04 -13.29 23.04
C ARG A 151 2.77 -11.79 23.17
N ASN A 152 3.60 -10.94 22.58
CA ASN A 152 3.26 -9.53 22.39
C ASN A 152 2.00 -9.40 21.55
N LEU A 153 1.20 -8.38 21.82
CA LEU A 153 0.11 -8.00 20.94
C LEU A 153 0.69 -7.36 19.66
N VAL A 154 0.50 -7.98 18.51
CA VAL A 154 1.14 -7.56 17.26
C VAL A 154 0.09 -7.13 16.25
N LEU A 155 0.24 -5.91 15.71
CA LEU A 155 -0.54 -5.40 14.59
C LEU A 155 0.36 -5.25 13.36
N PHE A 156 -0.01 -5.92 12.26
CA PHE A 156 0.63 -5.72 10.96
C PHE A 156 -0.34 -5.02 10.01
N ILE A 157 0.05 -3.85 9.48
CA ILE A 157 -0.72 -3.10 8.49
C ILE A 157 0.07 -3.05 7.18
N GLY A 158 -0.47 -3.61 6.09
CA GLY A 158 0.22 -3.65 4.81
C GLY A 158 -0.71 -3.83 3.61
N THR A 159 -0.13 -3.97 2.42
CA THR A 159 -0.91 -4.34 1.24
C THR A 159 -1.37 -5.81 1.34
N PRO A 160 -2.44 -6.21 0.63
CA PRO A 160 -2.95 -7.59 0.73
C PRO A 160 -1.89 -8.66 0.41
N CYS A 161 -1.03 -8.43 -0.57
CA CYS A 161 0.05 -9.36 -0.89
C CYS A 161 1.14 -9.45 0.21
N GLN A 162 1.33 -8.39 1.00
CA GLN A 162 2.19 -8.40 2.19
C GLN A 162 1.52 -9.14 3.35
N VAL A 163 0.23 -8.91 3.58
CA VAL A 163 -0.56 -9.70 4.55
C VAL A 163 -0.52 -11.19 4.18
N ALA A 164 -0.67 -11.53 2.90
CA ALA A 164 -0.53 -12.89 2.42
C ALA A 164 0.83 -13.51 2.77
N ALA A 165 1.93 -12.73 2.63
CA ALA A 165 3.25 -13.20 3.00
C ALA A 165 3.38 -13.45 4.52
N ILE A 166 2.82 -12.57 5.36
CA ILE A 166 2.83 -12.77 6.82
C ILE A 166 1.98 -13.99 7.21
N LYS A 167 0.81 -14.19 6.59
CA LYS A 167 -0.01 -15.41 6.82
C LYS A 167 0.77 -16.70 6.53
N GLN A 168 1.59 -16.72 5.50
CA GLN A 168 2.40 -17.89 5.13
C GLN A 168 3.53 -18.21 6.12
N LEU A 169 3.78 -17.37 7.12
CA LEU A 169 4.70 -17.68 8.22
C LEU A 169 4.13 -18.71 9.20
N TYR A 170 2.80 -18.84 9.26
CA TYR A 170 2.07 -19.62 10.24
C TYR A 170 1.13 -20.62 9.58
N LYS A 171 1.03 -21.82 10.16
CA LYS A 171 0.02 -22.82 9.76
C LYS A 171 -1.39 -22.38 10.22
N THR A 172 -1.47 -21.84 11.42
CA THR A 172 -2.65 -21.19 11.99
C THR A 172 -2.22 -19.81 12.50
N ILE A 173 -2.98 -18.79 12.18
CA ILE A 173 -2.66 -17.41 12.59
C ILE A 173 -2.80 -17.30 14.11
N PRO A 174 -1.77 -16.87 14.83
CA PRO A 174 -1.81 -16.71 16.28
C PRO A 174 -2.83 -15.65 16.71
N ASP A 175 -3.46 -15.85 17.87
CA ASP A 175 -4.52 -14.97 18.39
C ASP A 175 -3.99 -13.55 18.69
N ASN A 176 -2.71 -13.43 19.05
CA ASN A 176 -2.05 -12.16 19.34
C ASN A 176 -1.53 -11.42 18.09
N LEU A 177 -1.70 -11.98 16.87
CA LEU A 177 -1.30 -11.33 15.62
C LEU A 177 -2.53 -10.83 14.86
N PHE A 178 -2.72 -9.52 14.79
CA PHE A 178 -3.76 -8.86 14.00
C PHE A 178 -3.23 -8.44 12.63
N LEU A 179 -3.98 -8.79 11.59
CA LEU A 179 -3.62 -8.51 10.20
C LEU A 179 -4.61 -7.51 9.59
N VAL A 180 -4.11 -6.35 9.21
CA VAL A 180 -4.92 -5.32 8.55
C VAL A 180 -4.37 -5.10 7.14
N ASP A 181 -5.21 -5.25 6.12
CA ASP A 181 -4.82 -4.90 4.77
C ASP A 181 -5.48 -3.59 4.31
N ILE A 182 -4.80 -2.91 3.39
CA ILE A 182 -5.31 -1.70 2.77
C ILE A 182 -5.94 -2.04 1.41
N ILE A 183 -6.96 -1.28 0.99
CA ILE A 183 -7.46 -1.33 -0.39
C ILE A 183 -6.35 -0.80 -1.30
N CYS A 184 -5.74 -1.69 -2.12
CA CYS A 184 -4.51 -1.41 -2.84
C CYS A 184 -4.75 -1.35 -4.34
N HIS A 185 -4.38 -0.24 -4.97
CA HIS A 185 -4.51 -0.01 -6.42
C HIS A 185 -3.42 -0.66 -7.27
N GLY A 186 -2.32 -1.08 -6.66
CA GLY A 186 -1.05 -1.43 -7.30
C GLY A 186 0.05 -0.48 -6.85
N THR A 187 1.31 -0.82 -7.12
CA THR A 187 2.44 -0.04 -6.58
C THR A 187 3.55 0.16 -7.61
N PRO A 188 4.12 1.38 -7.72
CA PRO A 188 5.44 1.61 -8.31
C PRO A 188 6.54 1.00 -7.44
N SER A 189 7.73 0.86 -7.99
CA SER A 189 8.91 0.44 -7.21
C SER A 189 9.51 1.58 -6.41
N ASN A 190 10.20 1.25 -5.30
CA ASN A 190 10.97 2.25 -4.54
C ASN A 190 12.09 2.87 -5.39
N LYS A 191 12.74 2.07 -6.25
CA LYS A 191 13.74 2.60 -7.19
C LYS A 191 13.16 3.66 -8.13
N PHE A 192 11.95 3.47 -8.64
CA PHE A 192 11.28 4.46 -9.49
C PHE A 192 11.05 5.79 -8.75
N LEU A 193 10.58 5.74 -7.51
CA LEU A 193 10.40 6.94 -6.68
C LEU A 193 11.74 7.66 -6.47
N LYS A 194 12.78 6.92 -6.09
CA LYS A 194 14.11 7.47 -5.86
C LYS A 194 14.69 8.09 -7.13
N ASP A 195 14.63 7.39 -8.25
CA ASP A 195 15.09 7.90 -9.55
C ASP A 195 14.32 9.15 -9.98
N TYR A 196 13.00 9.20 -9.73
CA TYR A 196 12.19 10.38 -10.01
C TYR A 196 12.65 11.59 -9.20
N ILE A 197 12.82 11.45 -7.90
CA ILE A 197 13.25 12.53 -7.01
C ILE A 197 14.66 13.02 -7.40
N GLN A 198 15.60 12.10 -7.61
CA GLN A 198 16.98 12.46 -7.94
C GLN A 198 17.14 13.03 -9.37
N ARG A 199 16.56 12.37 -10.37
CA ARG A 199 16.80 12.70 -11.78
C ARG A 199 15.85 13.74 -12.33
N ASN A 200 14.57 13.70 -11.96
CA ASN A 200 13.57 14.63 -12.46
C ASN A 200 13.45 15.88 -11.60
N LEU A 201 13.44 15.74 -10.28
CA LEU A 201 13.35 16.88 -9.36
C LEU A 201 14.72 17.47 -9.01
N LYS A 202 15.82 16.78 -9.33
CA LYS A 202 17.22 17.21 -9.02
C LYS A 202 17.47 17.36 -7.52
N ILE A 203 16.78 16.58 -6.69
CA ILE A 203 16.96 16.57 -5.24
C ILE A 203 17.83 15.37 -4.85
N ASP A 204 18.90 15.62 -4.08
CA ASP A 204 19.73 14.54 -3.55
C ASP A 204 18.94 13.69 -2.56
N ALA A 205 18.90 12.37 -2.80
CA ALA A 205 18.19 11.42 -1.93
C ALA A 205 18.73 11.42 -0.50
N ALA A 206 20.00 11.71 -0.28
CA ALA A 206 20.60 11.76 1.05
C ALA A 206 20.01 12.87 1.93
N ARG A 207 19.51 13.94 1.32
CA ARG A 207 18.84 15.06 2.01
C ARG A 207 17.38 14.79 2.35
N VAL A 208 16.74 13.81 1.68
CA VAL A 208 15.31 13.54 1.85
C VAL A 208 15.07 12.76 3.13
N THR A 209 14.32 13.35 4.04
CA THR A 209 13.94 12.72 5.31
C THR A 209 12.50 12.20 5.30
N ASN A 210 11.61 12.79 4.47
CA ASN A 210 10.23 12.36 4.36
C ASN A 210 9.65 12.62 2.97
N VAL A 211 8.68 11.79 2.57
CA VAL A 211 7.91 11.93 1.33
C VAL A 211 6.43 11.71 1.68
N LYS A 212 5.61 12.73 1.41
CA LYS A 212 4.16 12.63 1.53
C LYS A 212 3.53 12.59 0.15
N PHE A 213 2.50 11.80 0.00
CA PHE A 213 1.77 11.65 -1.27
C PHE A 213 0.38 12.27 -1.23
N ARG A 214 -0.06 12.68 -0.06
CA ARG A 214 -1.36 13.31 0.15
C ARG A 214 -1.26 14.33 1.27
N LEU A 215 -1.85 15.49 1.04
CA LEU A 215 -2.12 16.53 2.03
C LEU A 215 -3.61 16.47 2.38
N PRO A 216 -4.07 17.12 3.46
CA PRO A 216 -5.49 17.15 3.81
C PRO A 216 -6.42 17.57 2.67
N ASP A 217 -5.99 18.53 1.86
CA ASP A 217 -6.75 19.18 0.79
C ASP A 217 -6.32 18.77 -0.63
N ALA A 218 -5.25 17.97 -0.77
CA ALA A 218 -4.65 17.72 -2.07
C ALA A 218 -3.97 16.36 -2.23
N PHE A 219 -4.14 15.76 -3.39
CA PHE A 219 -3.31 14.66 -3.87
C PHE A 219 -2.04 15.25 -4.49
N SER A 220 -1.02 15.49 -3.67
CA SER A 220 0.23 16.13 -4.06
C SER A 220 1.42 15.34 -3.52
N LEU A 221 2.43 15.16 -4.37
CA LEU A 221 3.72 14.63 -3.95
C LEU A 221 4.52 15.75 -3.29
N CYS A 222 4.89 15.54 -2.03
CA CYS A 222 5.72 16.46 -1.27
C CYS A 222 7.00 15.77 -0.82
N VAL A 223 8.14 16.44 -0.98
CA VAL A 223 9.46 15.95 -0.57
C VAL A 223 10.03 16.91 0.48
N PHE A 224 10.50 16.35 1.59
CA PHE A 224 10.97 17.13 2.74
C PHE A 224 12.40 16.78 3.14
N GLU A 225 13.12 17.80 3.61
CA GLU A 225 14.36 17.72 4.38
C GLU A 225 14.05 18.23 5.78
N GLN A 226 13.89 17.32 6.75
CA GLN A 226 13.30 17.62 8.05
C GLN A 226 11.92 18.28 7.88
N ASP A 227 11.70 19.49 8.39
CA ASP A 227 10.47 20.25 8.24
C ASP A 227 10.44 21.15 6.99
N LYS A 228 11.58 21.24 6.27
CA LYS A 228 11.70 22.06 5.06
C LYS A 228 11.10 21.35 3.86
N LEU A 229 10.12 21.99 3.23
CA LEU A 229 9.55 21.52 1.96
C LEU A 229 10.53 21.80 0.82
N LEU A 230 11.05 20.74 0.17
CA LEU A 230 11.94 20.85 -1.00
C LEU A 230 11.16 20.84 -2.32
N TYR A 231 10.04 20.12 -2.36
CA TYR A 231 9.19 20.03 -3.55
C TYR A 231 7.74 19.75 -3.16
N LYS A 232 6.80 20.37 -3.88
CA LYS A 232 5.36 20.07 -3.84
C LYS A 232 4.84 20.07 -5.28
N SER A 233 4.23 18.97 -5.70
CA SER A 233 3.49 18.93 -6.97
C SER A 233 2.16 19.65 -6.83
N ASN A 234 1.62 20.11 -7.97
CA ASN A 234 0.23 20.53 -8.02
C ASN A 234 -0.73 19.37 -7.69
N ASN A 235 -1.95 19.70 -7.25
CA ASN A 235 -2.97 18.70 -6.98
C ASN A 235 -3.28 17.91 -8.25
N LEU A 236 -3.17 16.58 -8.17
CA LEU A 236 -3.38 15.65 -9.27
C LEU A 236 -4.71 15.87 -10.01
N TRP A 237 -5.79 16.14 -9.27
CA TRP A 237 -7.13 16.21 -9.87
C TRP A 237 -7.40 17.51 -10.63
N THR A 238 -6.79 18.61 -10.20
CA THR A 238 -6.91 19.92 -10.86
C THR A 238 -5.82 20.16 -11.91
N HIS A 239 -4.68 19.45 -11.81
CA HIS A 239 -3.51 19.59 -12.68
C HIS A 239 -3.03 18.24 -13.23
N ARG A 240 -3.96 17.54 -13.92
CA ARG A 240 -3.64 16.25 -14.57
C ARG A 240 -2.48 16.39 -15.57
N TYR A 241 -1.66 15.35 -15.63
CA TYR A 241 -0.50 15.20 -16.53
C TYR A 241 0.72 16.09 -16.23
N GLU A 242 0.72 16.87 -15.15
CA GLU A 242 1.87 17.69 -14.78
C GLU A 242 2.91 16.90 -13.98
N ASP A 243 2.50 16.25 -12.90
CA ASP A 243 3.40 15.39 -12.12
C ASP A 243 3.53 13.99 -12.73
N LEU A 244 4.75 13.67 -13.20
CA LEU A 244 5.01 12.39 -13.87
C LEU A 244 4.85 11.19 -12.93
N TYR A 245 5.31 11.30 -11.68
CA TYR A 245 5.23 10.20 -10.72
C TYR A 245 3.77 9.83 -10.43
N TYR A 246 2.99 10.83 -10.06
CA TYR A 246 1.58 10.63 -9.70
C TYR A 246 0.74 10.13 -10.87
N ASN A 247 0.93 10.73 -12.04
CA ASN A 247 0.15 10.33 -13.21
C ASN A 247 0.50 8.92 -13.69
N THR A 248 1.79 8.55 -13.71
CA THR A 248 2.18 7.17 -14.06
C THR A 248 1.69 6.15 -13.04
N PHE A 249 1.60 6.52 -11.76
CA PHE A 249 1.00 5.69 -10.71
C PHE A 249 -0.50 5.51 -10.93
N ILE A 250 -1.29 6.60 -10.99
CA ILE A 250 -2.76 6.52 -11.12
C ILE A 250 -3.19 5.79 -12.40
N ASP A 251 -2.48 6.05 -13.50
CA ASP A 251 -2.77 5.39 -14.78
C ASP A 251 -2.27 3.93 -14.83
N GLY A 252 -1.44 3.50 -13.86
CA GLY A 252 -0.94 2.14 -13.71
C GLY A 252 0.28 1.81 -14.58
N TYR A 253 0.94 2.80 -15.18
CA TYR A 253 2.09 2.56 -16.07
C TYR A 253 3.30 1.93 -15.36
N THR A 254 3.47 2.23 -14.09
CA THR A 254 4.63 1.83 -13.29
C THR A 254 4.36 0.70 -12.29
N TYR A 255 3.19 0.05 -12.40
CA TYR A 255 2.85 -1.07 -11.55
C TYR A 255 3.73 -2.30 -11.83
N ARG A 256 3.90 -3.10 -10.78
CA ARG A 256 4.43 -4.45 -10.90
C ARG A 256 3.49 -5.31 -11.76
N ASP A 257 4.03 -6.25 -12.52
CA ASP A 257 3.21 -7.11 -13.38
C ASP A 257 2.13 -7.87 -12.61
N SER A 258 2.43 -8.41 -11.44
CA SER A 258 1.46 -9.09 -10.59
C SER A 258 0.32 -8.23 -10.07
N CYS A 259 0.40 -6.89 -10.17
CA CYS A 259 -0.70 -6.01 -9.82
C CYS A 259 -1.83 -6.05 -10.86
N PHE A 260 -1.53 -6.43 -12.11
CA PHE A 260 -2.54 -6.54 -13.19
C PHE A 260 -3.29 -7.88 -13.18
N SER A 261 -2.75 -8.88 -12.47
CA SER A 261 -3.38 -10.19 -12.21
C SER A 261 -3.52 -10.45 -10.71
N CYS A 262 -3.73 -9.39 -9.92
CA CYS A 262 -3.67 -9.46 -8.47
C CYS A 262 -4.73 -10.40 -7.89
N HIS A 263 -4.30 -11.47 -7.22
CA HIS A 263 -5.17 -12.47 -6.57
C HIS A 263 -5.99 -11.90 -5.42
N TYR A 264 -5.61 -10.71 -4.93
CA TYR A 264 -6.23 -10.05 -3.76
C TYR A 264 -7.13 -8.86 -4.13
N ALA A 265 -7.19 -8.47 -5.41
CA ALA A 265 -8.10 -7.44 -5.89
C ALA A 265 -9.49 -8.04 -6.16
N LYS A 266 -10.17 -8.38 -5.09
CA LYS A 266 -11.51 -9.03 -5.08
C LYS A 266 -12.22 -8.70 -3.78
N SER A 267 -13.54 -8.93 -3.73
CA SER A 267 -14.37 -8.66 -2.55
C SER A 267 -14.02 -9.55 -1.35
N ASN A 268 -13.62 -10.80 -1.60
CA ASN A 268 -13.15 -11.69 -0.52
C ASN A 268 -11.76 -11.25 -0.06
N ARG A 269 -11.61 -11.00 1.24
CA ARG A 269 -10.37 -10.49 1.85
C ARG A 269 -9.70 -11.55 2.69
N ILE A 270 -8.39 -11.36 2.91
CA ILE A 270 -7.54 -12.34 3.59
C ILE A 270 -7.07 -11.87 4.98
N SER A 271 -7.35 -10.64 5.36
CA SER A 271 -6.96 -10.00 6.62
C SER A 271 -8.02 -10.19 7.72
N ASP A 272 -7.79 -9.63 8.89
CA ASP A 272 -8.81 -9.49 9.94
C ASP A 272 -9.68 -8.26 9.70
N LEU A 273 -9.05 -7.14 9.26
CA LEU A 273 -9.71 -5.91 8.81
C LEU A 273 -9.14 -5.47 7.46
N THR A 274 -10.00 -4.94 6.59
CA THR A 274 -9.59 -4.18 5.41
C THR A 274 -9.95 -2.71 5.61
N ILE A 275 -9.02 -1.81 5.32
CA ILE A 275 -9.23 -0.36 5.42
C ILE A 275 -8.84 0.35 4.12
N GLY A 276 -9.47 1.48 3.85
CA GLY A 276 -9.17 2.33 2.69
C GLY A 276 -10.00 3.59 2.67
N ASP A 277 -9.96 4.38 1.60
CA ASP A 277 -10.90 5.48 1.39
C ASP A 277 -12.30 4.92 1.05
N PHE A 278 -13.36 5.55 1.54
CA PHE A 278 -14.73 5.14 1.21
C PHE A 278 -15.22 5.84 -0.07
N TRP A 279 -14.70 5.39 -1.22
CA TRP A 279 -15.21 5.84 -2.51
C TRP A 279 -16.62 5.31 -2.75
N GLY A 280 -17.55 6.18 -3.03
CA GLY A 280 -18.94 5.79 -3.31
C GLY A 280 -19.89 5.88 -2.12
N LEU A 281 -19.44 6.43 -0.97
CA LEU A 281 -20.33 6.78 0.14
C LEU A 281 -21.51 7.63 -0.36
N GLY A 282 -22.72 7.31 0.08
CA GLY A 282 -23.96 8.02 -0.31
C GLY A 282 -24.54 7.58 -1.66
N LYS A 283 -23.91 6.62 -2.37
CA LYS A 283 -24.41 6.20 -3.71
C LYS A 283 -25.52 5.14 -3.65
N GLU A 284 -25.54 4.29 -2.66
CA GLU A 284 -26.58 3.26 -2.49
C GLU A 284 -27.59 3.63 -1.43
N VAL A 285 -27.12 4.20 -0.32
CA VAL A 285 -27.95 4.68 0.79
C VAL A 285 -27.55 6.10 1.11
N SER A 286 -28.53 6.96 1.43
CA SER A 286 -28.28 8.37 1.81
C SER A 286 -27.23 8.45 2.93
N ASP A 287 -26.34 9.42 2.82
CA ASP A 287 -25.32 9.75 3.81
C ASP A 287 -25.65 11.02 4.64
N LYS A 288 -26.89 11.51 4.54
CA LYS A 288 -27.36 12.74 5.24
C LYS A 288 -27.23 12.65 6.76
N ASP A 289 -27.32 11.45 7.32
CA ASP A 289 -27.16 11.20 8.75
C ASP A 289 -25.68 11.10 9.19
N ILE A 290 -24.76 11.15 8.25
CA ILE A 290 -23.32 11.16 8.52
C ILE A 290 -22.86 12.61 8.62
N PRO A 291 -22.30 13.05 9.76
CA PRO A 291 -21.80 14.41 9.93
C PRO A 291 -20.74 14.78 8.89
N GLU A 292 -20.56 16.07 8.66
CA GLU A 292 -19.53 16.59 7.75
C GLU A 292 -18.15 16.08 8.16
N HIS A 293 -17.38 15.61 7.17
CA HIS A 293 -16.06 15.01 7.33
C HIS A 293 -15.04 15.73 6.42
N LYS A 294 -14.27 16.63 7.00
CA LYS A 294 -13.40 17.57 6.26
C LYS A 294 -12.19 16.93 5.57
N ASN A 295 -11.67 15.82 6.13
CA ASN A 295 -10.40 15.20 5.66
C ASN A 295 -10.57 13.82 4.98
N GLY A 296 -11.79 13.46 4.60
CA GLY A 296 -12.14 12.16 4.04
C GLY A 296 -12.58 11.16 5.09
N ILE A 297 -13.07 10.02 4.63
CA ILE A 297 -13.68 8.99 5.45
C ILE A 297 -13.09 7.63 5.10
N SER A 298 -12.80 6.84 6.11
CA SER A 298 -12.29 5.49 5.92
C SER A 298 -13.42 4.49 5.70
N CYS A 299 -13.26 3.64 4.68
CA CYS A 299 -13.97 2.38 4.55
C CYS A 299 -13.31 1.35 5.47
N VAL A 300 -14.09 0.73 6.35
CA VAL A 300 -13.63 -0.31 7.27
C VAL A 300 -14.47 -1.57 7.09
N LEU A 301 -13.82 -2.66 6.71
CA LEU A 301 -14.45 -3.96 6.46
C LEU A 301 -13.89 -4.98 7.46
N PRO A 302 -14.62 -5.34 8.52
CA PRO A 302 -14.29 -6.50 9.35
C PRO A 302 -14.50 -7.79 8.56
N ILE A 303 -13.48 -8.65 8.53
CA ILE A 303 -13.49 -9.89 7.77
C ILE A 303 -13.63 -11.10 8.69
N THR A 304 -12.93 -11.08 9.82
CA THR A 304 -12.97 -12.13 10.84
C THR A 304 -13.60 -11.62 12.13
N ASP A 305 -14.00 -12.54 13.02
CA ASP A 305 -14.48 -12.15 14.35
C ASP A 305 -13.37 -11.44 15.15
N LYS A 306 -12.10 -11.81 14.95
CA LYS A 306 -10.95 -11.13 15.53
C LYS A 306 -10.83 -9.67 15.02
N GLY A 307 -11.11 -9.43 13.74
CA GLY A 307 -11.18 -8.09 13.18
C GLY A 307 -12.33 -7.27 13.78
N MET A 308 -13.48 -7.88 14.02
CA MET A 308 -14.60 -7.21 14.69
C MET A 308 -14.26 -6.87 16.15
N ILE A 309 -13.60 -7.78 16.89
CA ILE A 309 -13.12 -7.50 18.25
C ILE A 309 -12.17 -6.31 18.26
N LEU A 310 -11.22 -6.27 17.33
CA LEU A 310 -10.27 -5.16 17.21
C LEU A 310 -10.97 -3.82 16.88
N LEU A 311 -11.96 -3.83 15.99
CA LEU A 311 -12.75 -2.64 15.65
C LEU A 311 -13.57 -2.14 16.85
N ASN A 312 -14.23 -3.06 17.56
CA ASN A 312 -15.02 -2.74 18.76
C ASN A 312 -14.15 -2.14 19.88
N ALA A 313 -12.89 -2.59 19.99
CA ALA A 313 -11.97 -2.06 21.00
C ALA A 313 -11.60 -0.59 20.81
N ILE A 314 -11.77 -0.05 19.61
CA ILE A 314 -11.50 1.37 19.29
C ILE A 314 -12.77 2.21 19.08
N CYS A 315 -13.97 1.65 19.23
CA CYS A 315 -15.23 2.31 18.85
C CYS A 315 -15.47 3.65 19.60
N PHE A 316 -14.96 3.79 20.82
CA PHE A 316 -15.05 5.04 21.58
C PHE A 316 -14.16 6.18 21.04
N ASN A 317 -13.12 5.82 20.28
CA ASN A 317 -12.15 6.77 19.72
C ASN A 317 -12.45 7.17 18.27
N ILE A 318 -13.51 6.60 17.67
CA ILE A 318 -13.88 6.87 16.28
C ILE A 318 -15.34 7.24 16.14
N ASN A 319 -15.65 8.05 15.14
CA ASN A 319 -16.99 8.16 14.57
C ASN A 319 -17.16 6.98 13.63
N ILE A 320 -18.24 6.23 13.73
CA ILE A 320 -18.47 5.00 12.97
C ILE A 320 -19.95 4.86 12.59
N TYR A 321 -20.20 4.58 11.30
CA TYR A 321 -21.54 4.46 10.73
C TYR A 321 -21.60 3.22 9.87
N GLU A 322 -22.52 2.31 10.16
CA GLU A 322 -22.69 1.08 9.37
C GLU A 322 -23.26 1.41 7.99
N ARG A 323 -22.70 0.77 6.98
CA ARG A 323 -23.07 0.96 5.56
C ARG A 323 -23.29 -0.39 4.87
N PRO A 324 -24.03 -0.43 3.76
CA PRO A 324 -24.09 -1.64 2.94
C PRO A 324 -22.69 -2.08 2.47
N VAL A 325 -22.41 -3.37 2.60
CA VAL A 325 -21.12 -3.92 2.11
C VAL A 325 -20.97 -3.71 0.60
N THR A 326 -22.08 -3.78 -0.14
CA THR A 326 -22.14 -3.54 -1.58
C THR A 326 -21.73 -2.11 -1.92
N GLU A 327 -22.12 -1.11 -1.14
CA GLU A 327 -21.73 0.28 -1.34
C GLU A 327 -20.20 0.45 -1.26
N ALA A 328 -19.56 -0.15 -0.25
CA ALA A 328 -18.11 -0.14 -0.09
C ALA A 328 -17.38 -0.85 -1.25
N ILE A 329 -17.90 -2.00 -1.67
CA ILE A 329 -17.32 -2.80 -2.77
C ILE A 329 -17.50 -2.07 -4.11
N ASN A 330 -18.71 -1.55 -4.40
CA ASN A 330 -19.00 -0.88 -5.65
C ASN A 330 -18.25 0.45 -5.80
N GLY A 331 -17.98 1.10 -4.67
CA GLY A 331 -17.18 2.32 -4.61
C GLY A 331 -15.69 2.13 -4.88
N ASN A 332 -15.16 0.91 -4.72
CA ASN A 332 -13.74 0.60 -4.82
C ASN A 332 -13.47 -0.47 -5.88
N ASP A 333 -12.96 -0.09 -7.04
CA ASP A 333 -12.64 -1.03 -8.13
C ASP A 333 -11.75 -2.18 -7.66
N GLN A 334 -10.79 -1.92 -6.78
CA GLN A 334 -9.82 -2.90 -6.26
C GLN A 334 -10.42 -3.91 -5.28
N LEU A 335 -11.66 -3.70 -4.85
CA LEU A 335 -12.46 -4.73 -4.15
C LEU A 335 -13.24 -5.61 -5.13
N ARG A 336 -13.18 -5.35 -6.44
CA ARG A 336 -13.89 -6.12 -7.48
C ARG A 336 -12.93 -6.81 -8.45
N HIS A 337 -11.90 -6.11 -8.90
CA HIS A 337 -10.94 -6.62 -9.89
C HIS A 337 -9.62 -5.84 -9.87
N PRO A 338 -8.52 -6.43 -10.35
CA PRO A 338 -7.27 -5.71 -10.53
C PRO A 338 -7.38 -4.66 -11.66
N LYS A 339 -6.40 -3.74 -11.68
CA LYS A 339 -6.27 -2.77 -12.79
C LYS A 339 -6.13 -3.49 -14.11
N ASN A 340 -6.94 -3.14 -15.10
CA ASN A 340 -6.83 -3.71 -16.44
C ASN A 340 -5.55 -3.22 -17.14
N LYS A 341 -4.75 -4.15 -17.66
CA LYS A 341 -3.53 -3.86 -18.44
C LYS A 341 -3.89 -3.60 -19.91
N ASN A 342 -4.11 -2.34 -20.25
CA ASN A 342 -4.44 -1.94 -21.62
C ASN A 342 -3.19 -1.86 -22.53
N TRP A 343 -3.40 -1.67 -23.84
CA TRP A 343 -2.33 -1.59 -24.83
C TRP A 343 -1.34 -0.44 -24.57
N ARG A 344 -1.79 0.70 -24.03
CA ARG A 344 -0.92 1.85 -23.73
C ARG A 344 0.08 1.51 -22.64
N ILE A 345 -0.37 0.84 -21.57
CA ILE A 345 0.50 0.33 -20.50
C ILE A 345 1.53 -0.63 -21.08
N SER A 346 1.09 -1.58 -21.90
CA SER A 346 1.97 -2.57 -22.54
C SER A 346 3.01 -1.91 -23.46
N MET A 347 2.61 -0.89 -24.22
CA MET A 347 3.51 -0.14 -25.09
C MET A 347 4.50 0.72 -24.28
N PHE A 348 4.02 1.42 -23.25
CA PHE A 348 4.90 2.15 -22.31
C PHE A 348 5.97 1.24 -21.73
N GLN A 349 5.58 0.05 -21.27
CA GLN A 349 6.48 -0.94 -20.70
C GLN A 349 7.56 -1.43 -21.68
N LYS A 350 7.30 -1.40 -22.98
CA LYS A 350 8.30 -1.71 -24.03
C LYS A 350 9.21 -0.51 -24.32
N LEU A 351 8.64 0.69 -24.37
CA LEU A 351 9.33 1.88 -24.84
C LEU A 351 10.16 2.59 -23.77
N HIS A 352 9.78 2.51 -22.49
CA HIS A 352 10.40 3.31 -21.44
C HIS A 352 11.92 3.13 -21.29
N ASN A 353 12.44 1.95 -21.62
CA ASN A 353 13.89 1.69 -21.63
C ASN A 353 14.61 2.29 -22.84
N LEU A 354 13.89 2.51 -23.94
CA LEU A 354 14.46 3.04 -25.21
C LEU A 354 14.47 4.58 -25.24
N ILE A 355 13.35 5.19 -24.85
CA ILE A 355 13.17 6.65 -24.98
C ILE A 355 13.02 7.37 -23.63
N GLY A 356 13.17 6.65 -22.53
CA GLY A 356 12.98 7.19 -21.17
C GLY A 356 11.52 7.27 -20.73
N ILE A 357 11.31 7.27 -19.41
CA ILE A 357 9.97 7.19 -18.80
C ILE A 357 9.10 8.39 -19.19
N LYS A 358 9.65 9.61 -19.15
CA LYS A 358 8.92 10.85 -19.47
C LYS A 358 8.41 10.85 -20.91
N ALA A 359 9.29 10.58 -21.87
CA ALA A 359 8.91 10.56 -23.28
C ALA A 359 7.91 9.44 -23.59
N ALA A 360 8.15 8.24 -23.06
CA ALA A 360 7.23 7.11 -23.22
C ALA A 360 5.83 7.40 -22.66
N TYR A 361 5.76 8.01 -21.46
CA TYR A 361 4.48 8.39 -20.86
C TYR A 361 3.73 9.42 -21.70
N HIS A 362 4.41 10.54 -22.07
CA HIS A 362 3.79 11.59 -22.88
C HIS A 362 3.27 11.06 -24.22
N LEU A 363 4.01 10.17 -24.87
CA LEU A 363 3.56 9.50 -26.09
C LEU A 363 2.26 8.73 -25.87
N MET A 364 2.14 7.99 -24.74
CA MET A 364 0.95 7.19 -24.44
C MET A 364 -0.29 8.01 -24.08
N VAL A 365 -0.12 9.25 -23.63
CA VAL A 365 -1.23 10.10 -23.15
C VAL A 365 -1.42 11.37 -23.97
N ALA A 366 -0.72 11.54 -25.10
CA ALA A 366 -0.73 12.76 -25.90
C ALA A 366 -2.14 13.23 -26.27
N ASP A 367 -2.99 12.32 -26.76
CA ASP A 367 -4.38 12.60 -27.11
C ASP A 367 -5.22 13.04 -25.90
N ARG A 368 -4.98 12.46 -24.74
CA ARG A 368 -5.68 12.81 -23.49
C ARG A 368 -5.23 14.17 -22.97
N MET A 369 -3.93 14.48 -23.09
CA MET A 369 -3.38 15.80 -22.71
C MET A 369 -3.98 16.92 -23.60
N VAL A 370 -4.08 16.70 -24.90
CA VAL A 370 -4.72 17.65 -25.82
C VAL A 370 -6.19 17.86 -25.42
N LYS A 371 -6.95 16.80 -25.26
CA LYS A 371 -8.36 16.88 -24.81
C LYS A 371 -8.52 17.59 -23.46
N TYR A 372 -7.63 17.33 -22.52
CA TYR A 372 -7.65 17.99 -21.19
C TYR A 372 -7.41 19.52 -21.33
N LYS A 373 -6.39 19.92 -22.11
CA LYS A 373 -6.10 21.35 -22.37
C LYS A 373 -7.26 22.06 -23.05
N LEU A 374 -7.83 21.45 -24.10
CA LEU A 374 -9.00 22.02 -24.80
C LEU A 374 -10.20 22.21 -23.87
N ARG A 375 -10.52 21.20 -23.03
CA ARG A 375 -11.59 21.33 -22.03
C ARG A 375 -11.34 22.43 -20.99
N LYS A 376 -10.09 22.69 -20.64
CA LYS A 376 -9.73 23.75 -19.69
C LYS A 376 -9.92 25.15 -20.32
N ILE A 377 -9.61 25.29 -21.61
CA ILE A 377 -9.83 26.53 -22.38
C ILE A 377 -11.34 26.80 -22.57
N LEU A 378 -12.13 25.78 -22.88
CA LEU A 378 -13.58 25.93 -23.12
C LEU A 378 -14.41 26.15 -21.84
N LYS A 379 -13.82 25.98 -20.67
CA LYS A 379 -14.48 26.26 -19.37
C LYS A 379 -14.11 27.62 -18.76
N GLN A 380 -13.16 28.32 -19.36
CA GLN A 380 -12.84 29.73 -19.13
C GLN A 380 -13.66 30.63 -20.04
#